data_7e6b9d2df12f419311a8c64df0200a47
#
_entry.id   7e6b9d2df12f419311a8c64df0200a47
#
_cell.length_a   1.000
_cell.length_b   1.000
_cell.length_c   1.000
_cell.angle_alpha   90.00
_cell.angle_beta   90.00
_cell.angle_gamma   90.00
#
_symmetry.space_group_name_H-M   'P 1'
#
loop_
_entity.id
_entity.type
_entity.pdbx_description
1 polymer ?
#
loop_
_entity_poly.entity_id
_entity_poly.type
_entity_poly.pdbx_seq_one_letter_code
_entity_poly.pdbx_strand_id
1 'polypeptide(L)'
;MMTNILFSHSYFLRFDPKQWSTGQPYPPLGTLYAASLLRQNGYSVSLFDTMFAHQPEEAIAVLEKNLPKFFVIYDDGFNYLTKMCLTNMREAAFKMIRLAKERGCMVIVSSSDATDRFEMYLNEGADFVLMGEAELTLLKLINSIQRNETDFLNIEGLAFIHNNAVIKTISRTVMKGLDELPFPAWDIIDIEPYRRSWMKHAGYFSMNMATTRGCPFKCNWCAKPIYGNRYNTRSPHNVVEELKMLKATYNFDHIWFCDDIFGLKPGWVNAFAGLVEKENLSFKFKMQGRVDLLLQENNIRDLARAGCDNIWMGAESGSQKILDAMDKGTTVKQISEATCLLKKNKIKPSFFIQFGYPGETKDDIEKTIAMINKLLPFEIGISVSYPLPGTGFYEKVKSQLNEKTNWTDSDEMALMFRNTYHPAFYKQLHRYVHKSYRKHLSFENWRQLFAHPVKSNLTTLKKALSGLYYVPAAFIEKIKLHQLEKV
;
A
#
# COMPACT_ATOMS: atom_id res chain seq x y z
N MET A 1 14.53 -27.98 22.48
CA MET A 1 14.65 -26.51 22.36
C MET A 1 13.61 -26.04 21.36
N MET A 2 12.88 -24.93 21.63
CA MET A 2 11.98 -24.34 20.64
C MET A 2 12.81 -23.87 19.45
N THR A 3 12.33 -24.14 18.24
CA THR A 3 13.00 -23.66 17.02
C THR A 3 12.88 -22.16 16.93
N ASN A 4 14.02 -21.49 16.82
CA ASN A 4 14.10 -20.03 16.74
C ASN A 4 13.98 -19.56 15.29
N ILE A 5 13.04 -18.65 15.04
CA ILE A 5 12.74 -18.07 13.74
C ILE A 5 12.91 -16.55 13.84
N LEU A 6 13.82 -16.00 13.04
CA LEU A 6 13.98 -14.56 12.92
C LEU A 6 13.23 -14.06 11.68
N PHE A 7 12.22 -13.26 11.89
CA PHE A 7 11.52 -12.54 10.83
C PHE A 7 12.23 -11.23 10.47
N SER A 8 12.08 -10.81 9.23
CA SER A 8 12.46 -9.50 8.74
C SER A 8 11.57 -9.11 7.55
N HIS A 9 11.73 -7.91 7.06
CA HIS A 9 11.15 -7.43 5.80
C HIS A 9 12.19 -6.60 5.03
N SER A 10 11.96 -6.36 3.73
CA SER A 10 12.97 -5.73 2.87
C SER A 10 12.81 -4.22 2.69
N TYR A 11 11.78 -3.60 3.28
CA TYR A 11 11.51 -2.18 3.14
C TYR A 11 12.25 -1.34 4.17
N PHE A 12 13.29 -0.64 3.73
CA PHE A 12 14.02 0.37 4.50
C PHE A 12 13.47 1.75 4.15
N LEU A 13 12.87 2.46 5.11
CA LEU A 13 12.29 3.78 4.88
C LEU A 13 13.31 4.79 4.32
N ARG A 14 14.59 4.67 4.72
CA ARG A 14 15.69 5.53 4.26
C ARG A 14 16.02 5.39 2.77
N PHE A 15 15.70 4.24 2.18
CA PHE A 15 15.94 3.99 0.75
C PHE A 15 14.84 4.55 -0.15
N ASP A 16 13.83 5.17 0.46
CA ASP A 16 12.75 5.88 -0.23
C ASP A 16 12.71 7.34 0.23
N PRO A 17 13.42 8.26 -0.44
CA PRO A 17 13.55 9.65 -0.01
C PRO A 17 12.23 10.38 0.19
N LYS A 18 11.23 10.09 -0.64
CA LYS A 18 9.89 10.66 -0.54
C LYS A 18 9.20 10.22 0.74
N GLN A 19 9.21 8.93 1.02
CA GLN A 19 8.58 8.38 2.23
C GLN A 19 9.34 8.78 3.49
N TRP A 20 10.66 8.83 3.41
CA TRP A 20 11.50 9.33 4.49
C TRP A 20 11.15 10.78 4.86
N SER A 21 10.98 11.65 3.87
CA SER A 21 10.60 13.06 4.10
C SER A 21 9.17 13.20 4.63
N THR A 22 8.27 12.29 4.26
CA THR A 22 6.89 12.24 4.75
C THR A 22 6.84 11.81 6.22
N GLY A 23 7.71 10.88 6.63
CA GLY A 23 7.87 10.43 8.01
C GLY A 23 6.63 9.79 8.62
N GLN A 24 5.83 9.08 7.83
CA GLN A 24 4.59 8.41 8.25
C GLN A 24 4.63 6.89 7.99
N PRO A 25 5.63 6.17 8.55
CA PRO A 25 5.75 4.74 8.34
C PRO A 25 4.70 3.95 9.12
N TYR A 26 4.44 2.73 8.66
CA TYR A 26 3.58 1.78 9.34
C TYR A 26 4.33 0.47 9.63
N PRO A 27 4.02 -0.21 10.75
CA PRO A 27 4.54 -1.54 11.03
C PRO A 27 4.27 -2.54 9.90
N PRO A 28 5.14 -3.55 9.71
CA PRO A 28 5.01 -4.54 8.64
C PRO A 28 3.93 -5.59 8.99
N LEU A 29 2.66 -5.25 8.75
CA LEU A 29 1.49 -5.99 9.22
C LEU A 29 1.49 -7.46 8.75
N GLY A 30 1.83 -7.71 7.47
CA GLY A 30 1.91 -9.08 6.93
C GLY A 30 2.96 -9.92 7.64
N THR A 31 4.13 -9.35 7.94
CA THR A 31 5.20 -9.99 8.73
C THR A 31 4.70 -10.36 10.12
N LEU A 32 3.98 -9.44 10.78
CA LEU A 32 3.44 -9.66 12.14
C LEU A 32 2.34 -10.74 12.15
N TYR A 33 1.51 -10.86 11.11
CA TYR A 33 0.55 -11.96 10.97
C TYR A 33 1.26 -13.32 10.83
N ALA A 34 2.26 -13.40 9.96
CA ALA A 34 3.02 -14.64 9.75
C ALA A 34 3.76 -15.08 11.04
N ALA A 35 4.37 -14.14 11.75
CA ALA A 35 5.03 -14.38 13.03
C ALA A 35 4.03 -14.87 14.09
N SER A 36 2.85 -14.24 14.18
CA SER A 36 1.80 -14.62 15.14
C SER A 36 1.30 -16.05 14.90
N LEU A 37 1.06 -16.42 13.64
CA LEU A 37 0.62 -17.77 13.29
C LEU A 37 1.66 -18.83 13.69
N LEU A 38 2.95 -18.60 13.44
CA LEU A 38 4.00 -19.53 13.85
C LEU A 38 4.11 -19.62 15.38
N ARG A 39 4.03 -18.50 16.09
CA ARG A 39 4.05 -18.48 17.56
C ARG A 39 2.88 -19.25 18.16
N GLN A 40 1.68 -19.12 17.60
CA GLN A 40 0.51 -19.91 18.02
C GLN A 40 0.73 -21.42 17.83
N ASN A 41 1.57 -21.80 16.87
CA ASN A 41 1.94 -23.20 16.61
C ASN A 41 3.22 -23.66 17.33
N GLY A 42 3.65 -22.95 18.39
CA GLY A 42 4.72 -23.37 19.30
C GLY A 42 6.14 -23.01 18.86
N TYR A 43 6.33 -22.13 17.89
CA TYR A 43 7.64 -21.64 17.46
C TYR A 43 8.05 -20.40 18.25
N SER A 44 9.35 -20.28 18.53
CA SER A 44 9.95 -19.04 19.06
C SER A 44 10.17 -18.08 17.90
N VAL A 45 9.61 -16.89 17.97
CA VAL A 45 9.70 -15.87 16.92
C VAL A 45 10.34 -14.59 17.44
N SER A 46 11.14 -13.94 16.60
CA SER A 46 11.72 -12.62 16.83
C SER A 46 11.68 -11.82 15.54
N LEU A 47 11.86 -10.50 15.60
CA LEU A 47 11.81 -9.60 14.45
C LEU A 47 13.07 -8.74 14.37
N PHE A 48 13.67 -8.67 13.20
CA PHE A 48 14.54 -7.57 12.78
C PHE A 48 13.72 -6.62 11.91
N ASP A 49 13.25 -5.54 12.52
CA ASP A 49 12.48 -4.51 11.84
C ASP A 49 13.41 -3.58 11.08
N THR A 50 13.35 -3.61 9.75
CA THR A 50 14.19 -2.80 8.87
C THR A 50 13.68 -1.37 8.66
N MET A 51 12.47 -1.04 9.13
CA MET A 51 11.80 0.24 8.83
C MET A 51 12.69 1.44 9.12
N PHE A 52 13.39 1.45 10.26
CA PHE A 52 14.26 2.54 10.67
C PHE A 52 15.75 2.21 10.60
N ALA A 53 16.11 0.99 10.19
CA ALA A 53 17.51 0.59 10.02
C ALA A 53 18.18 1.41 8.91
N HIS A 54 19.49 1.56 8.99
CA HIS A 54 20.27 2.33 8.03
C HIS A 54 20.66 1.51 6.80
N GLN A 55 20.90 0.21 6.99
CA GLN A 55 21.43 -0.67 5.95
C GLN A 55 21.17 -2.15 6.30
N PRO A 56 21.16 -3.05 5.30
CA PRO A 56 20.92 -4.48 5.50
C PRO A 56 21.93 -5.16 6.41
N GLU A 57 23.16 -4.64 6.50
CA GLU A 57 24.25 -5.16 7.35
C GLU A 57 23.91 -5.14 8.86
N GLU A 58 22.96 -4.31 9.27
CA GLU A 58 22.48 -4.31 10.67
C GLU A 58 21.82 -5.64 11.06
N ALA A 59 21.38 -6.44 10.08
CA ALA A 59 20.91 -7.81 10.31
C ALA A 59 21.98 -8.71 10.96
N ILE A 60 23.30 -8.45 10.74
CA ILE A 60 24.40 -9.25 11.25
C ILE A 60 24.32 -9.39 12.77
N ALA A 61 24.25 -8.27 13.48
CA ALA A 61 24.20 -8.27 14.93
C ALA A 61 22.98 -9.05 15.49
N VAL A 62 21.84 -8.94 14.78
CA VAL A 62 20.60 -9.63 15.18
C VAL A 62 20.69 -11.13 14.90
N LEU A 63 21.27 -11.52 13.75
CA LEU A 63 21.52 -12.92 13.39
C LEU A 63 22.47 -13.59 14.38
N GLU A 64 23.59 -12.94 14.71
CA GLU A 64 24.59 -13.45 15.66
C GLU A 64 24.05 -13.53 17.09
N LYS A 65 23.20 -12.60 17.51
CA LYS A 65 22.58 -12.63 18.83
C LYS A 65 21.52 -13.74 18.96
N ASN A 66 20.69 -13.93 17.92
CA ASN A 66 19.55 -14.85 17.99
C ASN A 66 19.89 -16.26 17.52
N LEU A 67 20.95 -16.46 16.72
CA LEU A 67 21.36 -17.75 16.13
C LEU A 67 20.12 -18.51 15.55
N PRO A 68 19.33 -17.89 14.65
CA PRO A 68 18.10 -18.49 14.20
C PRO A 68 18.37 -19.67 13.26
N LYS A 69 17.56 -20.74 13.39
CA LYS A 69 17.56 -21.83 12.39
C LYS A 69 16.97 -21.33 11.07
N PHE A 70 15.93 -20.48 11.14
CA PHE A 70 15.25 -19.91 9.99
C PHE A 70 15.35 -18.39 10.01
N PHE A 71 15.76 -17.81 8.88
CA PHE A 71 15.63 -16.38 8.60
C PHE A 71 14.55 -16.19 7.56
N VAL A 72 13.48 -15.48 7.92
CA VAL A 72 12.29 -15.32 7.09
C VAL A 72 12.14 -13.85 6.69
N ILE A 73 12.42 -13.52 5.43
CA ILE A 73 12.11 -12.20 4.85
C ILE A 73 10.67 -12.27 4.38
N TYR A 74 9.77 -11.66 5.13
CA TYR A 74 8.33 -11.67 4.85
C TYR A 74 7.84 -10.24 4.67
N ASP A 75 7.71 -9.78 3.42
CA ASP A 75 7.28 -8.42 3.13
C ASP A 75 5.77 -8.24 3.34
N ASP A 76 5.41 -7.03 3.75
CA ASP A 76 4.03 -6.68 4.04
C ASP A 76 3.17 -6.59 2.75
N GLY A 77 2.35 -7.58 2.50
CA GLY A 77 1.43 -7.63 1.35
C GLY A 77 0.26 -6.62 1.42
N PHE A 78 0.10 -5.89 2.52
CA PHE A 78 -0.94 -4.85 2.67
C PHE A 78 -0.45 -3.46 2.29
N ASN A 79 0.85 -3.17 2.45
CA ASN A 79 1.40 -1.88 2.09
C ASN A 79 1.59 -1.77 0.57
N TYR A 80 1.04 -0.71 -0.05
CA TYR A 80 1.16 -0.50 -1.48
C TYR A 80 2.62 -0.32 -1.95
N LEU A 81 3.50 0.22 -1.11
CA LEU A 81 4.93 0.40 -1.42
C LEU A 81 5.62 -0.96 -1.66
N THR A 82 5.32 -1.96 -0.84
CA THR A 82 5.87 -3.30 -0.99
C THR A 82 5.29 -4.03 -2.22
N LYS A 83 4.05 -3.69 -2.61
CA LYS A 83 3.42 -4.22 -3.84
C LYS A 83 4.01 -3.65 -5.13
N MET A 84 4.73 -2.52 -5.06
CA MET A 84 5.34 -1.88 -6.23
C MET A 84 6.60 -2.60 -6.74
N CYS A 85 7.12 -3.58 -6.03
CA CYS A 85 8.31 -4.34 -6.42
C CYS A 85 9.52 -3.42 -6.68
N LEU A 86 9.83 -2.55 -5.73
CA LEU A 86 10.91 -1.55 -5.85
C LEU A 86 12.29 -2.22 -5.87
N THR A 87 13.18 -1.75 -6.76
CA THR A 87 14.54 -2.31 -6.90
C THR A 87 15.35 -2.19 -5.60
N ASN A 88 15.22 -1.08 -4.86
CA ASN A 88 15.87 -0.90 -3.57
C ASN A 88 15.51 -1.99 -2.55
N MET A 89 14.24 -2.40 -2.51
CA MET A 89 13.78 -3.48 -1.62
C MET A 89 14.36 -4.82 -2.04
N ARG A 90 14.36 -5.12 -3.33
CA ARG A 90 14.93 -6.35 -3.89
C ARG A 90 16.41 -6.49 -3.54
N GLU A 91 17.19 -5.43 -3.77
CA GLU A 91 18.63 -5.42 -3.46
C GLU A 91 18.90 -5.58 -1.97
N ALA A 92 18.09 -4.94 -1.12
CA ALA A 92 18.16 -5.11 0.32
C ALA A 92 17.84 -6.56 0.74
N ALA A 93 16.81 -7.18 0.16
CA ALA A 93 16.51 -8.58 0.39
C ALA A 93 17.65 -9.49 -0.04
N PHE A 94 18.22 -9.30 -1.22
CA PHE A 94 19.36 -10.07 -1.72
C PHE A 94 20.57 -9.99 -0.79
N LYS A 95 20.87 -8.79 -0.29
CA LYS A 95 21.96 -8.60 0.69
C LYS A 95 21.68 -9.36 1.99
N MET A 96 20.46 -9.26 2.54
CA MET A 96 20.09 -9.96 3.78
C MET A 96 20.09 -11.49 3.60
N ILE A 97 19.69 -12.00 2.42
CA ILE A 97 19.78 -13.43 2.08
C ILE A 97 21.22 -13.91 2.22
N ARG A 98 22.16 -13.24 1.54
CA ARG A 98 23.59 -13.61 1.58
C ARG A 98 24.14 -13.60 3.01
N LEU A 99 23.87 -12.53 3.78
CA LEU A 99 24.32 -12.39 5.17
C LEU A 99 23.79 -13.51 6.08
N ALA A 100 22.55 -13.93 5.89
CA ALA A 100 21.95 -15.02 6.66
C ALA A 100 22.51 -16.39 6.23
N LYS A 101 22.73 -16.62 4.94
CA LYS A 101 23.34 -17.84 4.41
C LYS A 101 24.79 -18.03 4.92
N GLU A 102 25.59 -16.96 4.95
CA GLU A 102 26.94 -16.96 5.51
C GLU A 102 26.97 -17.39 6.98
N ARG A 103 25.84 -17.24 7.70
CA ARG A 103 25.67 -17.64 9.12
C ARG A 103 24.94 -18.96 9.30
N GLY A 104 24.77 -19.73 8.20
CA GLY A 104 24.17 -21.06 8.25
C GLY A 104 22.65 -21.08 8.45
N CYS A 105 21.96 -19.96 8.28
CA CYS A 105 20.51 -19.93 8.36
C CYS A 105 19.88 -20.58 7.13
N MET A 106 18.75 -21.23 7.32
CA MET A 106 17.83 -21.55 6.22
C MET A 106 17.00 -20.29 5.93
N VAL A 107 17.05 -19.81 4.68
CA VAL A 107 16.46 -18.54 4.27
C VAL A 107 15.18 -18.78 3.48
N ILE A 108 14.08 -18.19 3.94
CA ILE A 108 12.75 -18.26 3.33
C ILE A 108 12.32 -16.84 2.98
N VAL A 109 11.80 -16.64 1.75
CA VAL A 109 11.36 -15.32 1.29
C VAL A 109 9.90 -15.34 0.87
N SER A 110 9.15 -14.31 1.25
CA SER A 110 7.77 -14.05 0.82
C SER A 110 7.60 -12.57 0.51
N SER A 111 7.29 -12.24 -0.73
CA SER A 111 6.97 -10.87 -1.15
C SER A 111 6.19 -10.87 -2.46
N SER A 112 5.62 -9.72 -2.83
CA SER A 112 5.03 -9.52 -4.16
C SER A 112 6.08 -9.71 -5.25
N ASP A 113 7.27 -9.13 -5.07
CA ASP A 113 8.37 -9.23 -6.02
C ASP A 113 8.92 -10.67 -6.13
N ALA A 114 9.09 -11.35 -5.00
CA ALA A 114 9.54 -12.75 -5.00
C ALA A 114 8.50 -13.70 -5.62
N THR A 115 7.20 -13.40 -5.50
CA THR A 115 6.14 -14.16 -6.17
C THR A 115 6.29 -14.11 -7.70
N ASP A 116 6.62 -12.95 -8.26
CA ASP A 116 6.76 -12.75 -9.70
C ASP A 116 8.16 -13.14 -10.23
N ARG A 117 9.20 -13.09 -9.37
CA ARG A 117 10.62 -13.23 -9.74
C ARG A 117 11.36 -14.24 -8.87
N PHE A 118 10.70 -15.31 -8.46
CA PHE A 118 11.22 -16.32 -7.52
C PHE A 118 12.59 -16.87 -7.89
N GLU A 119 12.88 -17.06 -9.17
CA GLU A 119 14.18 -17.55 -9.64
C GLU A 119 15.34 -16.63 -9.23
N MET A 120 15.13 -15.30 -9.26
CA MET A 120 16.18 -14.36 -8.83
C MET A 120 16.52 -14.53 -7.36
N TYR A 121 15.52 -14.71 -6.50
CA TYR A 121 15.71 -14.91 -5.06
C TYR A 121 16.38 -16.25 -4.73
N LEU A 122 16.02 -17.32 -5.44
CA LEU A 122 16.65 -18.62 -5.31
C LEU A 122 18.13 -18.58 -5.76
N ASN A 123 18.43 -17.88 -6.85
CA ASN A 123 19.80 -17.70 -7.34
C ASN A 123 20.67 -16.88 -6.37
N GLU A 124 20.07 -15.97 -5.59
CA GLU A 124 20.78 -15.22 -4.53
C GLU A 124 21.01 -16.02 -3.24
N GLY A 125 20.51 -17.26 -3.18
CA GLY A 125 20.73 -18.18 -2.08
C GLY A 125 19.55 -18.40 -1.13
N ALA A 126 18.36 -17.89 -1.44
CA ALA A 126 17.18 -18.29 -0.70
C ALA A 126 16.92 -19.80 -0.89
N ASP A 127 16.65 -20.51 0.21
CA ASP A 127 16.34 -21.95 0.14
C ASP A 127 14.92 -22.17 -0.38
N PHE A 128 13.99 -21.27 0.00
CA PHE A 128 12.60 -21.34 -0.40
C PHE A 128 12.03 -19.96 -0.68
N VAL A 129 11.17 -19.88 -1.70
CA VAL A 129 10.32 -18.70 -1.97
C VAL A 129 8.86 -19.11 -1.83
N LEU A 130 8.13 -18.37 -1.01
CA LEU A 130 6.68 -18.55 -0.80
C LEU A 130 5.93 -17.61 -1.74
N MET A 131 4.99 -18.16 -2.50
CA MET A 131 4.26 -17.43 -3.53
C MET A 131 2.81 -17.18 -3.12
N GLY A 132 2.32 -15.97 -3.35
CA GLY A 132 0.96 -15.58 -2.99
C GLY A 132 0.77 -15.42 -1.48
N GLU A 133 -0.41 -15.78 -0.97
CA GLU A 133 -0.73 -15.76 0.46
C GLU A 133 0.04 -16.88 1.19
N ALA A 134 0.97 -16.50 2.03
CA ALA A 134 2.06 -17.39 2.39
C ALA A 134 2.08 -17.91 3.85
N GLU A 135 1.23 -17.41 4.75
CA GLU A 135 1.28 -17.76 6.17
C GLU A 135 1.14 -19.27 6.41
N LEU A 136 0.14 -19.90 5.75
CA LEU A 136 -0.08 -21.35 5.87
C LEU A 136 0.97 -22.18 5.12
N THR A 137 1.50 -21.66 4.01
CA THR A 137 2.63 -22.28 3.29
C THR A 137 3.86 -22.31 4.16
N LEU A 138 4.17 -21.16 4.82
CA LEU A 138 5.28 -21.04 5.76
C LEU A 138 5.15 -22.03 6.92
N LEU A 139 3.97 -22.10 7.54
CA LEU A 139 3.72 -23.05 8.63
C LEU A 139 3.90 -24.51 8.19
N LYS A 140 3.33 -24.91 7.05
CA LYS A 140 3.51 -26.27 6.52
C LYS A 140 4.96 -26.58 6.22
N LEU A 141 5.68 -25.65 5.56
CA LEU A 141 7.10 -25.82 5.22
C LEU A 141 7.96 -26.04 6.48
N ILE A 142 7.81 -25.18 7.48
CA ILE A 142 8.57 -25.28 8.71
C ILE A 142 8.25 -26.58 9.44
N ASN A 143 6.98 -26.98 9.51
CA ASN A 143 6.55 -28.25 10.11
C ASN A 143 7.18 -29.45 9.39
N SER A 144 7.21 -29.46 8.05
CA SER A 144 7.84 -30.55 7.25
C SER A 144 9.34 -30.63 7.52
N ILE A 145 10.04 -29.48 7.52
CA ILE A 145 11.49 -29.43 7.81
C ILE A 145 11.77 -29.91 9.23
N GLN A 146 10.92 -29.58 10.22
CA GLN A 146 11.11 -30.04 11.61
C GLN A 146 10.92 -31.57 11.77
N ARG A 147 10.11 -32.19 10.89
CA ARG A 147 9.94 -33.64 10.81
C ARG A 147 11.03 -34.33 9.98
N ASN A 148 12.04 -33.58 9.50
CA ASN A 148 13.09 -34.05 8.60
C ASN A 148 12.54 -34.60 7.26
N GLU A 149 11.39 -34.11 6.83
CA GLU A 149 10.84 -34.40 5.49
C GLU A 149 11.73 -33.70 4.44
N THR A 150 11.97 -34.36 3.32
CA THR A 150 12.79 -33.88 2.22
C THR A 150 11.98 -33.66 0.94
N ASP A 151 10.73 -34.15 0.91
CA ASP A 151 9.80 -33.92 -0.21
C ASP A 151 8.84 -32.77 0.12
N PHE A 152 8.96 -31.68 -0.62
CA PHE A 152 8.15 -30.47 -0.48
C PHE A 152 7.16 -30.27 -1.65
N LEU A 153 7.08 -31.23 -2.59
CA LEU A 153 6.25 -31.11 -3.79
C LEU A 153 4.75 -30.93 -3.49
N ASN A 154 4.33 -31.45 -2.34
CA ASN A 154 2.93 -31.37 -1.86
C ASN A 154 2.62 -30.11 -1.04
N ILE A 155 3.58 -29.18 -0.90
CA ILE A 155 3.37 -27.89 -0.24
C ILE A 155 2.98 -26.85 -1.30
N GLU A 156 1.72 -26.43 -1.30
CA GLU A 156 1.20 -25.44 -2.24
C GLU A 156 1.85 -24.07 -2.05
N GLY A 157 2.09 -23.34 -3.14
CA GLY A 157 2.60 -21.97 -3.12
C GLY A 157 4.08 -21.88 -2.79
N LEU A 158 4.89 -22.88 -3.17
CA LEU A 158 6.32 -22.95 -2.88
C LEU A 158 7.14 -22.96 -4.17
N ALA A 159 8.29 -22.29 -4.17
CA ALA A 159 9.35 -22.47 -5.14
C ALA A 159 10.69 -22.74 -4.43
N PHE A 160 11.48 -23.68 -4.96
CA PHE A 160 12.79 -24.10 -4.42
C PHE A 160 13.62 -24.78 -5.49
N ILE A 161 14.92 -24.97 -5.21
CA ILE A 161 15.81 -25.73 -6.10
C ILE A 161 15.85 -27.19 -5.62
N HIS A 162 15.58 -28.12 -6.54
CA HIS A 162 15.71 -29.56 -6.32
C HIS A 162 16.45 -30.20 -7.47
N ASN A 163 17.51 -30.95 -7.22
CA ASN A 163 18.36 -31.57 -8.25
C ASN A 163 18.82 -30.59 -9.34
N ASN A 164 19.27 -29.41 -8.95
CA ASN A 164 19.70 -28.30 -9.84
C ASN A 164 18.59 -27.75 -10.77
N ALA A 165 17.34 -28.10 -10.53
CA ALA A 165 16.19 -27.56 -11.25
C ALA A 165 15.34 -26.71 -10.29
N VAL A 166 14.82 -25.58 -10.81
CA VAL A 166 13.83 -24.78 -10.10
C VAL A 166 12.49 -25.48 -10.15
N ILE A 167 11.96 -25.82 -9.01
CA ILE A 167 10.62 -26.41 -8.83
C ILE A 167 9.67 -25.32 -8.36
N LYS A 168 8.51 -25.27 -8.98
CA LYS A 168 7.38 -24.45 -8.57
C LYS A 168 6.17 -25.36 -8.35
N THR A 169 5.65 -25.37 -7.11
CA THR A 169 4.47 -26.18 -6.80
C THR A 169 3.18 -25.48 -7.23
N ILE A 170 2.06 -26.17 -7.12
CA ILE A 170 0.75 -25.60 -7.42
C ILE A 170 0.47 -24.37 -6.53
N SER A 171 -0.23 -23.38 -7.07
CA SER A 171 -0.60 -22.18 -6.33
C SER A 171 -1.56 -22.51 -5.19
N ARG A 172 -1.32 -21.92 -4.01
CA ARG A 172 -2.25 -22.02 -2.88
C ARG A 172 -3.53 -21.22 -3.15
N THR A 173 -4.65 -21.78 -2.71
CA THR A 173 -5.90 -21.02 -2.61
C THR A 173 -5.85 -20.08 -1.40
N VAL A 174 -6.32 -18.84 -1.59
CA VAL A 174 -6.37 -17.84 -0.49
C VAL A 174 -7.31 -18.28 0.64
N MET A 175 -6.92 -17.92 1.86
CA MET A 175 -7.68 -18.22 3.07
C MET A 175 -9.05 -17.53 3.06
N LYS A 176 -10.10 -18.26 3.44
CA LYS A 176 -11.47 -17.73 3.51
C LYS A 176 -11.85 -17.25 4.92
N GLY A 177 -11.50 -18.00 5.94
CA GLY A 177 -11.82 -17.71 7.35
C GLY A 177 -10.78 -16.82 8.01
N LEU A 178 -10.78 -15.51 7.72
CA LEU A 178 -9.77 -14.60 8.25
C LEU A 178 -9.84 -14.39 9.77
N ASP A 179 -10.98 -14.64 10.40
CA ASP A 179 -11.15 -14.59 11.86
C ASP A 179 -10.43 -15.73 12.59
N GLU A 180 -10.01 -16.77 11.86
CA GLU A 180 -9.24 -17.90 12.40
C GLU A 180 -7.76 -17.55 12.58
N LEU A 181 -7.28 -16.50 11.92
CA LEU A 181 -5.91 -16.01 12.11
C LEU A 181 -5.78 -15.33 13.48
N PRO A 182 -4.70 -15.59 14.20
CA PRO A 182 -4.40 -14.81 15.40
C PRO A 182 -4.18 -13.34 15.02
N PHE A 183 -4.43 -12.43 15.96
CA PHE A 183 -4.04 -11.03 15.79
C PHE A 183 -2.53 -10.93 15.56
N PRO A 184 -2.06 -9.93 14.80
CA PRO A 184 -0.63 -9.73 14.55
C PRO A 184 0.19 -9.71 15.83
N ALA A 185 1.41 -10.18 15.78
CA ALA A 185 2.32 -10.22 16.91
C ALA A 185 2.89 -8.83 17.24
N TRP A 186 2.02 -7.90 17.63
CA TRP A 186 2.36 -6.50 17.90
C TRP A 186 3.43 -6.32 18.99
N ASP A 187 3.56 -7.28 19.88
CA ASP A 187 4.50 -7.27 21.01
C ASP A 187 5.96 -7.54 20.62
N ILE A 188 6.22 -8.03 19.39
CA ILE A 188 7.59 -8.27 18.91
C ILE A 188 8.22 -7.07 18.22
N ILE A 189 7.44 -5.99 18.01
CA ILE A 189 7.90 -4.77 17.35
C ILE A 189 8.05 -3.62 18.37
N ASP A 190 9.15 -2.85 18.26
CA ASP A 190 9.26 -1.59 19.00
C ASP A 190 8.43 -0.52 18.31
N ILE A 191 7.29 -0.17 18.92
CA ILE A 191 6.35 0.79 18.35
C ILE A 191 6.76 2.26 18.55
N GLU A 192 7.69 2.56 19.46
CA GLU A 192 8.04 3.92 19.83
C GLU A 192 8.76 4.72 18.72
N PRO A 193 9.62 4.15 17.86
CA PRO A 193 10.14 4.88 16.70
C PRO A 193 9.04 5.30 15.73
N TYR A 194 8.02 4.47 15.53
CA TYR A 194 6.83 4.81 14.71
C TYR A 194 6.05 5.95 15.33
N ARG A 195 5.72 5.85 16.62
CA ARG A 195 5.01 6.91 17.37
C ARG A 195 5.74 8.24 17.26
N ARG A 196 7.05 8.27 17.55
CA ARG A 196 7.86 9.50 17.46
C ARG A 196 7.84 10.09 16.05
N SER A 197 7.94 9.27 15.02
CA SER A 197 7.90 9.72 13.63
C SER A 197 6.55 10.35 13.30
N TRP A 198 5.44 9.67 13.62
CA TRP A 198 4.09 10.17 13.39
C TRP A 198 3.80 11.46 14.15
N MET A 199 4.13 11.52 15.44
CA MET A 199 3.94 12.72 16.25
C MET A 199 4.71 13.92 15.71
N LYS A 200 5.96 13.70 15.25
CA LYS A 200 6.80 14.76 14.66
C LYS A 200 6.23 15.30 13.36
N HIS A 201 5.74 14.44 12.46
CA HIS A 201 5.39 14.85 11.10
C HIS A 201 3.88 15.10 10.89
N ALA A 202 3.02 14.48 11.69
CA ALA A 202 1.56 14.58 11.58
C ALA A 202 0.87 15.15 12.81
N GLY A 203 1.51 15.12 13.99
CA GLY A 203 0.94 15.59 15.24
C GLY A 203 -0.05 14.61 15.90
N TYR A 204 -0.13 13.39 15.41
CA TYR A 204 -0.92 12.29 15.98
C TYR A 204 -0.23 10.95 15.69
N PHE A 205 -0.59 9.91 16.44
CA PHE A 205 -0.07 8.56 16.23
C PHE A 205 -1.06 7.70 15.45
N SER A 206 -0.62 7.17 14.30
CA SER A 206 -1.40 6.26 13.45
C SER A 206 -0.81 4.86 13.40
N MET A 207 -1.67 3.85 13.51
CA MET A 207 -1.35 2.44 13.27
C MET A 207 -2.07 1.94 12.01
N ASN A 208 -1.70 0.78 11.50
CA ASN A 208 -2.35 0.14 10.37
C ASN A 208 -3.09 -1.13 10.81
N MET A 209 -4.13 -1.49 10.05
CA MET A 209 -4.91 -2.71 10.23
C MET A 209 -5.48 -3.14 8.89
N ALA A 210 -5.66 -4.45 8.68
CA ALA A 210 -6.38 -5.00 7.55
C ALA A 210 -7.68 -5.67 7.99
N THR A 211 -8.77 -5.37 7.30
CA THR A 211 -10.08 -5.99 7.52
C THR A 211 -10.41 -6.99 6.42
N THR A 212 -9.71 -6.91 5.28
CA THR A 212 -9.97 -7.73 4.10
C THR A 212 -8.68 -8.18 3.42
N ARG A 213 -8.78 -9.22 2.59
CA ARG A 213 -7.72 -9.68 1.70
C ARG A 213 -8.25 -9.78 0.28
N GLY A 214 -7.56 -9.13 -0.65
CA GLY A 214 -7.85 -9.13 -2.07
C GLY A 214 -8.99 -8.22 -2.49
N CYS A 215 -9.19 -8.12 -3.80
CA CYS A 215 -10.21 -7.27 -4.42
C CYS A 215 -10.81 -7.98 -5.63
N PRO A 216 -12.14 -8.17 -5.71
CA PRO A 216 -12.77 -8.95 -6.78
C PRO A 216 -12.86 -8.19 -8.10
N PHE A 217 -12.65 -6.88 -8.08
CA PHE A 217 -12.71 -6.06 -9.29
C PHE A 217 -11.53 -6.35 -10.21
N LYS A 218 -11.79 -6.33 -11.52
CA LYS A 218 -10.83 -6.73 -12.57
C LYS A 218 -10.25 -5.53 -13.33
N CYS A 219 -9.98 -4.42 -12.63
CA CYS A 219 -9.26 -3.30 -13.25
C CYS A 219 -7.97 -3.81 -13.87
N ASN A 220 -7.78 -3.58 -15.18
CA ASN A 220 -6.76 -4.31 -15.95
C ASN A 220 -5.31 -3.90 -15.63
N TRP A 221 -5.09 -2.79 -14.95
CA TRP A 221 -3.78 -2.30 -14.51
C TRP A 221 -3.38 -2.72 -13.09
N CYS A 222 -4.33 -3.22 -12.29
CA CYS A 222 -4.14 -3.47 -10.86
C CYS A 222 -3.59 -4.88 -10.63
N ALA A 223 -2.35 -4.97 -10.21
CA ALA A 223 -1.73 -6.23 -9.78
C ALA A 223 -2.19 -6.60 -8.36
N LYS A 224 -2.45 -7.89 -8.17
CA LYS A 224 -2.83 -8.49 -6.88
C LYS A 224 -2.06 -9.79 -6.68
N PRO A 225 -0.73 -9.74 -6.59
CA PRO A 225 0.11 -10.95 -6.64
C PRO A 225 -0.09 -11.84 -5.41
N ILE A 226 -0.48 -11.27 -4.27
CA ILE A 226 -0.62 -12.00 -3.01
C ILE A 226 -2.02 -12.61 -2.86
N TYR A 227 -3.08 -11.79 -2.96
CA TYR A 227 -4.45 -12.23 -2.63
C TYR A 227 -5.34 -12.45 -3.86
N GLY A 228 -4.91 -12.04 -5.05
CA GLY A 228 -5.64 -12.23 -6.31
C GLY A 228 -6.98 -11.51 -6.40
N ASN A 229 -7.80 -11.94 -7.38
CA ASN A 229 -9.15 -11.40 -7.61
C ASN A 229 -10.19 -12.11 -6.71
N ARG A 230 -9.90 -12.24 -5.44
CA ARG A 230 -10.76 -12.80 -4.39
C ARG A 230 -11.12 -11.70 -3.40
N TYR A 231 -12.12 -11.93 -2.59
CA TYR A 231 -12.48 -11.05 -1.49
C TYR A 231 -12.86 -11.88 -0.28
N ASN A 232 -12.05 -11.79 0.75
CA ASN A 232 -12.31 -12.40 2.04
C ASN A 232 -12.24 -11.31 3.10
N THR A 233 -13.15 -11.34 4.06
CA THR A 233 -13.25 -10.29 5.08
C THR A 233 -13.33 -10.89 6.48
N ARG A 234 -12.69 -10.23 7.42
CA ARG A 234 -12.88 -10.43 8.85
C ARG A 234 -14.27 -9.98 9.25
N SER A 235 -14.82 -10.57 10.30
CA SER A 235 -16.07 -10.06 10.87
C SER A 235 -15.87 -8.68 11.52
N PRO A 236 -16.90 -7.84 11.55
CA PRO A 236 -16.84 -6.56 12.28
C PRO A 236 -16.46 -6.75 13.75
N HIS A 237 -16.92 -7.83 14.38
CA HIS A 237 -16.60 -8.16 15.77
C HIS A 237 -15.10 -8.43 15.94
N ASN A 238 -14.51 -9.28 15.10
CA ASN A 238 -13.08 -9.60 15.17
C ASN A 238 -12.21 -8.34 14.98
N VAL A 239 -12.58 -7.43 14.07
CA VAL A 239 -11.89 -6.16 13.84
C VAL A 239 -12.00 -5.24 15.06
N VAL A 240 -13.18 -5.13 15.68
CA VAL A 240 -13.39 -4.29 16.86
C VAL A 240 -12.63 -4.82 18.08
N GLU A 241 -12.55 -6.12 18.28
CA GLU A 241 -11.75 -6.72 19.37
C GLU A 241 -10.25 -6.39 19.21
N GLU A 242 -9.70 -6.46 17.99
CA GLU A 242 -8.32 -6.04 17.76
C GLU A 242 -8.14 -4.53 18.01
N LEU A 243 -9.07 -3.68 17.56
CA LEU A 243 -9.04 -2.24 17.83
C LEU A 243 -9.04 -1.94 19.35
N LYS A 244 -9.85 -2.67 20.14
CA LYS A 244 -9.87 -2.52 21.61
C LYS A 244 -8.51 -2.89 22.20
N MET A 245 -7.95 -4.01 21.82
CA MET A 245 -6.62 -4.45 22.26
C MET A 245 -5.55 -3.43 21.90
N LEU A 246 -5.51 -2.96 20.65
CA LEU A 246 -4.54 -1.95 20.20
C LEU A 246 -4.73 -0.61 20.94
N LYS A 247 -5.97 -0.18 21.17
CA LYS A 247 -6.25 1.06 21.88
C LYS A 247 -5.80 0.98 23.33
N ALA A 248 -6.05 -0.12 24.00
CA ALA A 248 -5.64 -0.35 25.38
C ALA A 248 -4.11 -0.41 25.54
N THR A 249 -3.43 -1.07 24.58
CA THR A 249 -1.97 -1.30 24.67
C THR A 249 -1.16 -0.10 24.16
N TYR A 250 -1.57 0.51 23.06
CA TYR A 250 -0.74 1.51 22.34
C TYR A 250 -1.36 2.91 22.31
N ASN A 251 -2.60 3.07 22.75
CA ASN A 251 -3.30 4.37 22.77
C ASN A 251 -3.12 5.20 21.49
N PHE A 252 -3.42 4.58 20.33
CA PHE A 252 -3.35 5.24 19.03
C PHE A 252 -4.47 6.30 18.87
N ASP A 253 -4.23 7.30 18.03
CA ASP A 253 -5.21 8.33 17.66
C ASP A 253 -5.96 7.99 16.38
N HIS A 254 -5.28 7.30 15.47
CA HIS A 254 -5.72 7.09 14.11
C HIS A 254 -5.37 5.68 13.61
N ILE A 255 -6.21 5.10 12.75
CA ILE A 255 -5.97 3.83 12.05
C ILE A 255 -5.95 4.07 10.53
N TRP A 256 -5.01 3.47 9.86
CA TRP A 256 -5.09 3.23 8.42
C TRP A 256 -5.60 1.82 8.18
N PHE A 257 -6.83 1.70 7.68
CA PHE A 257 -7.28 0.44 7.10
C PHE A 257 -6.64 0.27 5.72
N CYS A 258 -5.65 -0.62 5.65
CA CYS A 258 -4.78 -0.82 4.48
C CYS A 258 -5.33 -1.86 3.49
N ASP A 259 -6.62 -2.08 3.50
CA ASP A 259 -7.33 -2.99 2.60
C ASP A 259 -7.19 -2.59 1.14
N ASP A 260 -7.14 -3.55 0.23
CA ASP A 260 -7.30 -3.28 -1.21
C ASP A 260 -8.69 -2.68 -1.50
N ILE A 261 -9.70 -3.07 -0.72
CA ILE A 261 -11.04 -2.53 -0.76
C ILE A 261 -11.76 -2.75 0.58
N PHE A 262 -12.14 -1.67 1.22
CA PHE A 262 -12.82 -1.70 2.52
C PHE A 262 -14.33 -1.81 2.37
N GLY A 263 -14.97 -2.64 3.22
CA GLY A 263 -16.42 -2.60 3.42
C GLY A 263 -17.27 -3.04 2.23
N LEU A 264 -16.75 -3.89 1.33
CA LEU A 264 -17.50 -4.37 0.15
C LEU A 264 -18.71 -5.24 0.52
N LYS A 265 -18.63 -6.04 1.61
CA LYS A 265 -19.72 -6.95 2.01
C LYS A 265 -20.92 -6.12 2.49
N PRO A 266 -22.13 -6.34 1.91
CA PRO A 266 -23.33 -5.62 2.33
C PRO A 266 -23.58 -5.70 3.84
N GLY A 267 -23.91 -4.57 4.47
CA GLY A 267 -24.18 -4.47 5.91
C GLY A 267 -22.94 -4.48 6.81
N TRP A 268 -21.75 -4.79 6.28
CA TRP A 268 -20.53 -4.87 7.07
C TRP A 268 -20.17 -3.53 7.74
N VAL A 269 -20.21 -2.44 6.98
CA VAL A 269 -19.88 -1.08 7.47
C VAL A 269 -20.86 -0.63 8.55
N ASN A 270 -22.16 -0.89 8.36
CA ASN A 270 -23.18 -0.56 9.36
C ASN A 270 -22.96 -1.35 10.67
N ALA A 271 -22.70 -2.65 10.57
CA ALA A 271 -22.39 -3.49 11.74
C ALA A 271 -21.12 -3.04 12.46
N PHE A 272 -20.07 -2.69 11.71
CA PHE A 272 -18.83 -2.14 12.26
C PHE A 272 -19.07 -0.82 13.01
N ALA A 273 -19.79 0.12 12.41
CA ALA A 273 -20.14 1.39 13.04
C ALA A 273 -20.93 1.20 14.34
N GLY A 274 -21.92 0.28 14.32
CA GLY A 274 -22.71 -0.04 15.52
C GLY A 274 -21.88 -0.65 16.64
N LEU A 275 -20.88 -1.49 16.31
CA LEU A 275 -19.97 -2.04 17.33
C LEU A 275 -19.00 -0.99 17.87
N VAL A 276 -18.44 -0.11 17.02
CA VAL A 276 -17.58 1.00 17.45
C VAL A 276 -18.33 1.92 18.44
N GLU A 277 -19.59 2.25 18.15
CA GLU A 277 -20.45 3.05 19.03
C GLU A 277 -20.75 2.31 20.34
N LYS A 278 -21.14 1.04 20.28
CA LYS A 278 -21.44 0.20 21.43
C LYS A 278 -20.26 0.09 22.42
N GLU A 279 -19.06 -0.09 21.88
CA GLU A 279 -17.83 -0.24 22.67
C GLU A 279 -17.22 1.13 23.07
N ASN A 280 -17.86 2.26 22.71
CA ASN A 280 -17.39 3.62 22.96
C ASN A 280 -15.95 3.87 22.47
N LEU A 281 -15.55 3.26 21.35
CA LEU A 281 -14.22 3.44 20.79
C LEU A 281 -14.08 4.80 20.12
N SER A 282 -13.16 5.62 20.62
CA SER A 282 -12.86 6.93 20.04
C SER A 282 -11.54 6.92 19.28
N PHE A 283 -11.60 7.02 17.97
CA PHE A 283 -10.44 7.14 17.07
C PHE A 283 -10.88 7.73 15.74
N LYS A 284 -9.90 8.11 14.92
CA LYS A 284 -10.11 8.45 13.52
C LYS A 284 -9.50 7.38 12.61
N PHE A 285 -10.00 7.28 11.38
CA PHE A 285 -9.38 6.38 10.44
C PHE A 285 -9.44 6.88 9.00
N LYS A 286 -8.46 6.42 8.22
CA LYS A 286 -8.46 6.52 6.75
C LYS A 286 -8.55 5.14 6.11
N MET A 287 -9.12 5.10 4.91
CA MET A 287 -9.26 3.88 4.12
C MET A 287 -9.16 4.16 2.62
N GLN A 288 -9.05 3.09 1.84
CA GLN A 288 -9.18 3.15 0.38
C GLN A 288 -10.57 2.66 -0.04
N GLY A 289 -11.17 3.34 -1.02
CA GLY A 289 -12.52 2.99 -1.47
C GLY A 289 -12.77 3.21 -2.96
N ARG A 290 -13.78 2.51 -3.48
CA ARG A 290 -14.32 2.73 -4.81
C ARG A 290 -15.53 3.64 -4.73
N VAL A 291 -15.67 4.53 -5.69
CA VAL A 291 -16.77 5.53 -5.70
C VAL A 291 -18.16 4.91 -5.79
N ASP A 292 -18.31 3.82 -6.55
CA ASP A 292 -19.57 3.09 -6.69
C ASP A 292 -20.02 2.42 -5.37
N LEU A 293 -19.10 1.92 -4.57
CA LEU A 293 -19.39 1.37 -3.24
C LEU A 293 -19.73 2.46 -2.22
N LEU A 294 -19.03 3.60 -2.28
CA LEU A 294 -19.30 4.73 -1.41
C LEU A 294 -20.71 5.29 -1.63
N LEU A 295 -21.22 5.22 -2.86
CA LEU A 295 -22.57 5.70 -3.22
C LEU A 295 -23.69 4.71 -2.86
N GLN A 296 -23.38 3.52 -2.34
CA GLN A 296 -24.41 2.64 -1.81
C GLN A 296 -25.12 3.29 -0.61
N GLU A 297 -26.41 2.95 -0.46
CA GLU A 297 -27.27 3.56 0.55
C GLU A 297 -26.64 3.51 1.95
N ASN A 298 -26.62 4.66 2.62
CA ASN A 298 -26.13 4.87 3.98
C ASN A 298 -24.63 4.64 4.20
N ASN A 299 -23.86 4.13 3.23
CA ASN A 299 -22.48 3.72 3.45
C ASN A 299 -21.58 4.88 3.96
N ILE A 300 -21.64 6.05 3.32
CA ILE A 300 -20.87 7.25 3.76
C ILE A 300 -21.30 7.71 5.15
N ARG A 301 -22.60 7.64 5.47
CA ARG A 301 -23.10 7.99 6.81
C ARG A 301 -22.59 7.05 7.88
N ASP A 302 -22.60 5.76 7.61
CA ASP A 302 -22.12 4.74 8.56
C ASP A 302 -20.59 4.81 8.74
N LEU A 303 -19.83 5.12 7.66
CA LEU A 303 -18.40 5.42 7.78
C LEU A 303 -18.12 6.65 8.66
N ALA A 304 -18.92 7.71 8.50
CA ALA A 304 -18.79 8.91 9.36
C ALA A 304 -19.09 8.60 10.84
N ARG A 305 -20.11 7.79 11.12
CA ARG A 305 -20.47 7.31 12.47
C ARG A 305 -19.32 6.50 13.10
N ALA A 306 -18.67 5.66 12.30
CA ALA A 306 -17.53 4.85 12.76
C ALA A 306 -16.25 5.66 13.01
N GLY A 307 -16.21 6.96 12.65
CA GLY A 307 -15.06 7.83 12.85
C GLY A 307 -14.16 8.02 11.64
N CYS A 308 -14.61 7.61 10.42
CA CYS A 308 -13.86 7.86 9.19
C CYS A 308 -13.64 9.35 8.96
N ASP A 309 -12.40 9.78 8.76
CA ASP A 309 -12.08 11.18 8.48
C ASP A 309 -11.46 11.43 7.12
N ASN A 310 -10.91 10.38 6.48
CA ASN A 310 -10.32 10.50 5.15
C ASN A 310 -10.56 9.23 4.31
N ILE A 311 -10.95 9.41 3.05
CA ILE A 311 -11.10 8.31 2.08
C ILE A 311 -10.29 8.61 0.83
N TRP A 312 -9.36 7.73 0.53
CA TRP A 312 -8.63 7.71 -0.73
C TRP A 312 -9.44 6.97 -1.79
N MET A 313 -9.96 7.71 -2.75
CA MET A 313 -10.76 7.15 -3.85
C MET A 313 -9.90 6.90 -5.08
N GLY A 314 -10.04 5.72 -5.69
CA GLY A 314 -9.50 5.44 -7.02
C GLY A 314 -10.27 6.21 -8.08
N ALA A 315 -10.02 7.53 -8.19
CA ALA A 315 -10.59 8.37 -9.23
C ALA A 315 -9.94 8.15 -10.60
N GLU A 316 -8.66 7.86 -10.62
CA GLU A 316 -7.75 7.56 -11.73
C GLU A 316 -7.71 8.64 -12.81
N SER A 317 -8.83 8.96 -13.47
CA SER A 317 -8.92 9.93 -14.57
C SER A 317 -10.23 10.73 -14.56
N GLY A 318 -10.19 11.95 -15.05
CA GLY A 318 -11.36 12.76 -15.37
C GLY A 318 -11.93 12.47 -16.76
N SER A 319 -11.36 11.56 -17.52
CA SER A 319 -11.84 11.11 -18.81
C SER A 319 -12.55 9.76 -18.69
N GLN A 320 -13.83 9.69 -19.08
CA GLN A 320 -14.57 8.42 -19.10
C GLN A 320 -13.93 7.41 -20.04
N LYS A 321 -13.42 7.85 -21.20
CA LYS A 321 -12.69 7.02 -22.16
C LYS A 321 -11.52 6.26 -21.47
N ILE A 322 -10.76 6.94 -20.60
CA ILE A 322 -9.63 6.34 -19.91
C ILE A 322 -10.10 5.39 -18.80
N LEU A 323 -11.14 5.76 -18.03
CA LEU A 323 -11.73 4.86 -17.04
C LEU A 323 -12.26 3.56 -17.67
N ASP A 324 -12.88 3.65 -18.84
CA ASP A 324 -13.38 2.50 -19.59
C ASP A 324 -12.21 1.64 -20.13
N ALA A 325 -11.16 2.28 -20.66
CA ALA A 325 -9.96 1.60 -21.13
C ALA A 325 -9.20 0.84 -20.02
N MET A 326 -9.31 1.32 -18.78
CA MET A 326 -8.75 0.70 -17.56
C MET A 326 -9.63 -0.44 -17.00
N ASP A 327 -10.80 -0.71 -17.57
CA ASP A 327 -11.81 -1.60 -16.98
C ASP A 327 -12.16 -1.23 -15.52
N LYS A 328 -12.19 0.09 -15.25
CA LYS A 328 -12.45 0.58 -13.88
C LYS A 328 -13.87 0.31 -13.43
N GLY A 329 -14.84 0.37 -14.35
CA GLY A 329 -16.26 0.14 -14.09
C GLY A 329 -16.91 1.23 -13.23
N THR A 330 -16.34 2.45 -13.20
CA THR A 330 -16.88 3.62 -12.50
C THR A 330 -16.97 4.80 -13.46
N THR A 331 -17.76 5.84 -13.12
CA THR A 331 -17.95 7.00 -13.96
C THR A 331 -17.43 8.29 -13.32
N VAL A 332 -17.04 9.26 -14.15
CA VAL A 332 -16.63 10.60 -13.70
C VAL A 332 -17.76 11.28 -12.89
N LYS A 333 -19.02 11.00 -13.24
CA LYS A 333 -20.19 11.48 -12.48
C LYS A 333 -20.19 10.91 -11.05
N GLN A 334 -19.96 9.62 -10.87
CA GLN A 334 -19.88 8.98 -9.55
C GLN A 334 -18.73 9.55 -8.71
N ILE A 335 -17.57 9.88 -9.31
CA ILE A 335 -16.46 10.55 -8.60
C ILE A 335 -16.93 11.88 -8.02
N SER A 336 -17.65 12.68 -8.82
CA SER A 336 -18.21 13.98 -8.39
C SER A 336 -19.22 13.82 -7.27
N GLU A 337 -20.17 12.90 -7.42
CA GLU A 337 -21.22 12.64 -6.43
C GLU A 337 -20.66 12.15 -5.11
N ALA A 338 -19.76 11.17 -5.13
CA ALA A 338 -19.10 10.65 -3.94
C ALA A 338 -18.31 11.76 -3.22
N THR A 339 -17.56 12.59 -3.97
CA THR A 339 -16.83 13.72 -3.41
C THR A 339 -17.73 14.70 -2.67
N CYS A 340 -18.85 15.06 -3.26
CA CYS A 340 -19.83 15.98 -2.65
C CYS A 340 -20.44 15.38 -1.37
N LEU A 341 -20.84 14.10 -1.42
CA LEU A 341 -21.44 13.41 -0.28
C LEU A 341 -20.45 13.23 0.88
N LEU A 342 -19.19 12.90 0.60
CA LEU A 342 -18.13 12.82 1.61
C LEU A 342 -17.94 14.16 2.30
N LYS A 343 -17.79 15.24 1.55
CA LYS A 343 -17.66 16.61 2.11
C LYS A 343 -18.87 16.99 2.99
N LYS A 344 -20.09 16.66 2.55
CA LYS A 344 -21.31 16.87 3.32
C LYS A 344 -21.31 16.13 4.66
N ASN A 345 -20.72 14.93 4.69
CA ASN A 345 -20.59 14.12 5.90
C ASN A 345 -19.26 14.38 6.67
N LYS A 346 -18.55 15.47 6.38
CA LYS A 346 -17.29 15.90 7.02
C LYS A 346 -16.14 14.89 6.89
N ILE A 347 -16.22 13.98 5.89
CA ILE A 347 -15.13 13.09 5.52
C ILE A 347 -14.31 13.76 4.41
N LYS A 348 -13.00 13.72 4.54
CA LYS A 348 -12.07 14.30 3.57
C LYS A 348 -11.90 13.37 2.36
N PRO A 349 -12.35 13.75 1.15
CA PRO A 349 -12.10 12.95 -0.06
C PRO A 349 -10.66 13.19 -0.55
N SER A 350 -9.88 12.14 -0.77
CA SER A 350 -8.57 12.19 -1.42
C SER A 350 -8.59 11.34 -2.69
N PHE A 351 -7.82 11.73 -3.72
CA PHE A 351 -7.85 11.07 -5.03
C PHE A 351 -6.55 10.38 -5.34
N PHE A 352 -6.64 9.12 -5.76
CA PHE A 352 -5.60 8.50 -6.58
C PHE A 352 -5.85 8.86 -8.04
N ILE A 353 -4.82 9.41 -8.69
CA ILE A 353 -4.82 9.82 -10.10
C ILE A 353 -3.69 9.10 -10.80
N GLN A 354 -3.98 8.60 -12.01
CA GLN A 354 -3.01 7.89 -12.83
C GLN A 354 -2.96 8.51 -14.21
N PHE A 355 -1.76 8.92 -14.65
CA PHE A 355 -1.50 9.41 -16.00
C PHE A 355 -0.70 8.38 -16.82
N GLY A 356 -0.68 8.61 -18.13
CA GLY A 356 0.11 7.79 -19.04
C GLY A 356 -0.48 6.41 -19.32
N TYR A 357 -1.79 6.24 -19.22
CA TYR A 357 -2.43 5.03 -19.71
C TYR A 357 -2.41 5.02 -21.26
N PRO A 358 -2.19 3.86 -21.93
CA PRO A 358 -2.15 3.80 -23.39
C PRO A 358 -3.39 4.42 -24.07
N GLY A 359 -3.15 5.32 -25.02
CA GLY A 359 -4.20 6.05 -25.72
C GLY A 359 -4.74 7.28 -24.99
N GLU A 360 -4.15 7.66 -23.83
CA GLU A 360 -4.44 8.93 -23.17
C GLU A 360 -3.94 10.10 -24.01
N THR A 361 -4.83 11.04 -24.30
CA THR A 361 -4.56 12.23 -25.09
C THR A 361 -4.45 13.46 -24.19
N LYS A 362 -4.00 14.59 -24.76
CA LYS A 362 -3.98 15.88 -24.06
C LYS A 362 -5.36 16.28 -23.53
N ASP A 363 -6.41 16.09 -24.30
CA ASP A 363 -7.80 16.37 -23.88
C ASP A 363 -8.20 15.54 -22.67
N ASP A 364 -7.79 14.25 -22.61
CA ASP A 364 -8.04 13.37 -21.46
C ASP A 364 -7.30 13.86 -20.21
N ILE A 365 -6.05 14.30 -20.36
CA ILE A 365 -5.25 14.91 -19.30
C ILE A 365 -5.90 16.21 -18.78
N GLU A 366 -6.33 17.09 -19.70
CA GLU A 366 -6.99 18.35 -19.34
C GLU A 366 -8.30 18.11 -18.60
N LYS A 367 -9.11 17.13 -19.00
CA LYS A 367 -10.31 16.70 -18.28
C LYS A 367 -9.99 16.24 -16.85
N THR A 368 -8.91 15.51 -16.67
CA THR A 368 -8.46 15.06 -15.34
C THR A 368 -8.04 16.24 -14.46
N ILE A 369 -7.28 17.19 -15.00
CA ILE A 369 -6.88 18.41 -14.31
C ILE A 369 -8.11 19.26 -13.95
N ALA A 370 -9.05 19.41 -14.88
CA ALA A 370 -10.29 20.15 -14.66
C ALA A 370 -11.14 19.52 -13.54
N MET A 371 -11.25 18.18 -13.51
CA MET A 371 -11.93 17.44 -12.44
C MET A 371 -11.28 17.73 -11.07
N ILE A 372 -9.96 17.62 -10.97
CA ILE A 372 -9.22 17.89 -9.72
C ILE A 372 -9.46 19.33 -9.25
N ASN A 373 -9.32 20.31 -10.14
CA ASN A 373 -9.45 21.72 -9.82
C ASN A 373 -10.89 22.12 -9.46
N LYS A 374 -11.89 21.43 -10.04
CA LYS A 374 -13.32 21.65 -9.74
C LYS A 374 -13.72 21.02 -8.40
N LEU A 375 -13.31 19.78 -8.18
CA LEU A 375 -13.74 19.02 -7.03
C LEU A 375 -12.93 19.34 -5.77
N LEU A 376 -11.70 19.86 -5.90
CA LEU A 376 -10.79 20.22 -4.80
C LEU A 376 -10.79 19.15 -3.69
N PRO A 377 -10.29 17.93 -3.97
CA PRO A 377 -10.16 16.90 -2.94
C PRO A 377 -9.25 17.41 -1.80
N PHE A 378 -9.21 16.71 -0.68
CA PHE A 378 -8.34 17.06 0.44
C PHE A 378 -6.85 16.85 0.10
N GLU A 379 -6.56 15.74 -0.60
CA GLU A 379 -5.23 15.41 -1.12
C GLU A 379 -5.33 14.75 -2.49
N ILE A 380 -4.24 14.79 -3.23
CA ILE A 380 -4.06 14.06 -4.50
C ILE A 380 -2.77 13.25 -4.45
N GLY A 381 -2.87 11.95 -4.75
CA GLY A 381 -1.75 11.07 -5.03
C GLY A 381 -1.70 10.82 -6.54
N ILE A 382 -0.61 11.21 -7.18
CA ILE A 382 -0.45 11.08 -8.63
C ILE A 382 0.61 10.03 -8.91
N SER A 383 0.28 9.07 -9.77
CA SER A 383 1.22 8.11 -10.33
C SER A 383 1.15 8.09 -11.85
N VAL A 384 2.09 7.40 -12.46
CA VAL A 384 2.02 7.02 -13.88
C VAL A 384 1.66 5.55 -14.01
N SER A 385 1.15 5.15 -15.16
CA SER A 385 0.80 3.76 -15.46
C SER A 385 2.01 2.85 -15.33
N TYR A 386 1.93 1.89 -14.42
CA TYR A 386 3.02 0.99 -14.03
C TYR A 386 2.67 -0.45 -14.44
N PRO A 387 3.38 -1.06 -15.42
CA PRO A 387 3.05 -2.38 -15.95
C PRO A 387 3.56 -3.47 -15.00
N LEU A 388 2.74 -3.90 -14.06
CA LEU A 388 3.08 -5.00 -13.17
C LEU A 388 2.73 -6.36 -13.80
N PRO A 389 3.59 -7.40 -13.66
CA PRO A 389 3.33 -8.75 -14.16
C PRO A 389 1.96 -9.28 -13.72
N GLY A 390 1.37 -10.17 -14.55
CA GLY A 390 0.07 -10.76 -14.26
C GLY A 390 -1.15 -9.86 -14.46
N THR A 391 -0.96 -8.62 -14.94
CA THR A 391 -2.06 -7.69 -15.26
C THR A 391 -2.38 -7.68 -16.75
N GLY A 392 -3.66 -7.47 -17.10
CA GLY A 392 -4.04 -7.29 -18.52
C GLY A 392 -3.34 -6.10 -19.18
N PHE A 393 -3.00 -5.08 -18.40
CA PHE A 393 -2.21 -3.94 -18.84
C PHE A 393 -0.77 -4.34 -19.19
N TYR A 394 -0.10 -5.13 -18.34
CA TYR A 394 1.24 -5.66 -18.65
C TYR A 394 1.25 -6.42 -19.98
N GLU A 395 0.27 -7.30 -20.20
CA GLU A 395 0.17 -8.06 -21.46
C GLU A 395 0.00 -7.17 -22.69
N LYS A 396 -0.70 -6.03 -22.55
CA LYS A 396 -0.86 -5.04 -23.63
C LYS A 396 0.44 -4.33 -24.01
N VAL A 397 1.34 -4.09 -23.04
CA VAL A 397 2.53 -3.27 -23.24
C VAL A 397 3.86 -4.06 -23.18
N LYS A 398 3.83 -5.35 -22.85
CA LYS A 398 5.06 -6.16 -22.63
C LYS A 398 6.06 -6.14 -23.79
N SER A 399 5.59 -6.06 -25.03
CA SER A 399 6.45 -5.94 -26.21
C SER A 399 7.10 -4.56 -26.40
N GLN A 400 6.68 -3.58 -25.60
CA GLN A 400 7.14 -2.20 -25.63
C GLN A 400 7.95 -1.82 -24.38
N LEU A 401 8.15 -2.78 -23.46
CA LEU A 401 8.89 -2.54 -22.22
C LEU A 401 10.35 -2.22 -22.54
N ASN A 402 10.90 -1.27 -21.81
CA ASN A 402 12.31 -0.93 -21.81
C ASN A 402 13.11 -1.95 -20.98
N GLU A 403 14.44 -1.84 -20.94
CA GLU A 403 15.30 -2.66 -20.09
C GLU A 403 14.95 -2.53 -18.61
N LYS A 404 14.56 -1.34 -18.17
CA LYS A 404 14.13 -1.09 -16.80
C LYS A 404 12.69 -1.59 -16.59
N THR A 405 12.52 -2.56 -15.71
CA THR A 405 11.24 -3.22 -15.42
C THR A 405 10.60 -2.85 -14.08
N ASN A 406 11.34 -2.17 -13.19
CA ASN A 406 10.85 -1.73 -11.87
C ASN A 406 11.38 -0.34 -11.53
N TRP A 407 10.63 0.40 -10.72
CA TRP A 407 11.11 1.65 -10.12
C TRP A 407 12.16 1.37 -9.05
N THR A 408 13.08 2.30 -8.89
CA THR A 408 14.10 2.25 -7.82
C THR A 408 13.47 2.54 -6.47
N ASP A 409 12.67 3.63 -6.40
CA ASP A 409 11.92 4.06 -5.22
C ASP A 409 10.54 4.61 -5.63
N SER A 410 9.74 5.03 -4.66
CA SER A 410 8.36 5.49 -4.91
C SER A 410 8.24 6.87 -5.59
N ASP A 411 9.33 7.62 -5.74
CA ASP A 411 9.34 8.95 -6.38
C ASP A 411 9.79 8.93 -7.85
N GLU A 412 10.26 7.80 -8.34
CA GLU A 412 10.88 7.74 -9.67
C GLU A 412 9.91 8.09 -10.80
N MET A 413 8.68 7.62 -10.75
CA MET A 413 7.62 7.89 -11.73
C MET A 413 8.04 7.69 -13.20
N ALA A 414 8.95 6.76 -13.47
CA ALA A 414 9.40 6.45 -14.82
C ALA A 414 8.33 5.63 -15.57
N LEU A 415 8.01 6.05 -16.79
CA LEU A 415 7.28 5.19 -17.72
C LEU A 415 8.22 4.15 -18.30
N MET A 416 7.85 2.88 -18.20
CA MET A 416 8.68 1.75 -18.60
C MET A 416 8.29 1.15 -19.97
N PHE A 417 7.42 1.82 -20.70
CA PHE A 417 6.94 1.42 -22.03
C PHE A 417 6.77 2.66 -22.92
N ARG A 418 6.66 2.45 -24.22
CA ARG A 418 6.41 3.54 -25.16
C ARG A 418 5.01 4.12 -24.95
N ASN A 419 4.91 5.45 -24.88
CA ASN A 419 3.65 6.15 -24.68
C ASN A 419 3.57 7.42 -25.56
N THR A 420 2.44 8.12 -25.51
CA THR A 420 2.14 9.33 -26.28
C THR A 420 3.19 10.42 -26.06
N TYR A 421 3.69 10.55 -24.82
CA TYR A 421 4.69 11.56 -24.45
C TYR A 421 5.94 10.92 -23.85
N HIS A 422 7.05 11.63 -23.97
CA HIS A 422 8.33 11.24 -23.34
C HIS A 422 8.19 11.19 -21.80
N PRO A 423 8.91 10.33 -21.06
CA PRO A 423 8.84 10.24 -19.58
C PRO A 423 9.02 11.57 -18.85
N ALA A 424 9.88 12.48 -19.37
CA ALA A 424 10.07 13.81 -18.81
C ALA A 424 8.78 14.65 -18.77
N PHE A 425 7.87 14.46 -19.73
CA PHE A 425 6.56 15.12 -19.76
C PHE A 425 5.73 14.74 -18.53
N TYR A 426 5.65 13.46 -18.18
CA TYR A 426 4.84 13.01 -17.04
C TYR A 426 5.39 13.48 -15.70
N LYS A 427 6.72 13.54 -15.56
CA LYS A 427 7.35 14.14 -14.37
C LYS A 427 7.05 15.65 -14.26
N GLN A 428 7.03 16.34 -15.40
CA GLN A 428 6.65 17.75 -15.46
C GLN A 428 5.14 17.94 -15.23
N LEU A 429 4.28 17.06 -15.77
CA LEU A 429 2.84 17.05 -15.57
C LEU A 429 2.52 16.89 -14.08
N HIS A 430 3.16 15.96 -13.37
CA HIS A 430 3.02 15.79 -11.94
C HIS A 430 3.27 17.13 -11.19
N ARG A 431 4.36 17.82 -11.49
CA ARG A 431 4.70 19.12 -10.88
C ARG A 431 3.61 20.16 -11.17
N TYR A 432 3.19 20.25 -12.43
CA TYR A 432 2.17 21.20 -12.85
C TYR A 432 0.82 20.95 -12.15
N VAL A 433 0.35 19.71 -12.13
CA VAL A 433 -0.94 19.36 -11.50
C VAL A 433 -0.93 19.70 -10.01
N HIS A 434 0.13 19.37 -9.27
CA HIS A 434 0.25 19.74 -7.86
C HIS A 434 0.26 21.26 -7.64
N LYS A 435 0.98 22.04 -8.49
CA LYS A 435 0.96 23.51 -8.38
C LYS A 435 -0.40 24.10 -8.74
N SER A 436 -1.04 23.59 -9.79
CA SER A 436 -2.40 23.99 -10.21
C SER A 436 -3.43 23.70 -9.12
N TYR A 437 -3.44 22.50 -8.55
CA TYR A 437 -4.31 22.13 -7.45
C TYR A 437 -4.15 23.05 -6.23
N ARG A 438 -2.90 23.30 -5.80
CA ARG A 438 -2.62 24.19 -4.65
C ARG A 438 -3.00 25.64 -4.93
N LYS A 439 -2.86 26.11 -6.17
CA LYS A 439 -3.35 27.42 -6.61
C LYS A 439 -4.87 27.52 -6.40
N HIS A 440 -5.65 26.52 -6.86
CA HIS A 440 -7.10 26.53 -6.69
C HIS A 440 -7.53 26.39 -5.23
N LEU A 441 -6.80 25.60 -4.43
CA LEU A 441 -7.01 25.55 -2.97
C LEU A 441 -6.79 26.91 -2.30
N SER A 442 -5.80 27.68 -2.73
CA SER A 442 -5.57 29.02 -2.17
C SER A 442 -6.71 29.97 -2.48
N PHE A 443 -7.28 29.91 -3.69
CA PHE A 443 -8.46 30.72 -4.05
C PHE A 443 -9.70 30.32 -3.24
N GLU A 444 -9.91 29.02 -3.01
CA GLU A 444 -11.03 28.58 -2.16
C GLU A 444 -10.83 29.01 -0.70
N ASN A 445 -9.61 29.01 -0.17
CA ASN A 445 -9.33 29.53 1.17
C ASN A 445 -9.56 31.06 1.24
N TRP A 446 -9.23 31.84 0.20
CA TRP A 446 -9.58 33.25 0.12
C TRP A 446 -11.11 33.44 0.15
N ARG A 447 -11.82 32.67 -0.66
CA ARG A 447 -13.29 32.71 -0.67
C ARG A 447 -13.89 32.39 0.71
N GLN A 448 -13.36 31.40 1.42
CA GLN A 448 -13.78 31.07 2.78
C GLN A 448 -13.48 32.21 3.78
N LEU A 449 -12.30 32.86 3.69
CA LEU A 449 -11.93 34.01 4.50
C LEU A 449 -12.93 35.17 4.34
N PHE A 450 -13.30 35.48 3.11
CA PHE A 450 -14.28 36.54 2.84
C PHE A 450 -15.72 36.18 3.23
N ALA A 451 -16.12 34.93 3.00
CA ALA A 451 -17.48 34.47 3.32
C ALA A 451 -17.71 34.25 4.84
N HIS A 452 -16.67 33.84 5.57
CA HIS A 452 -16.76 33.46 6.98
C HIS A 452 -15.55 33.94 7.80
N PRO A 453 -15.32 35.27 7.94
CA PRO A 453 -14.11 35.81 8.57
C PRO A 453 -13.98 35.36 10.04
N VAL A 454 -15.06 35.29 10.79
CA VAL A 454 -15.08 34.89 12.21
C VAL A 454 -14.74 33.40 12.44
N LYS A 455 -15.01 32.54 11.46
CA LYS A 455 -14.69 31.08 11.52
C LYS A 455 -13.30 30.74 10.97
N SER A 456 -12.62 31.72 10.41
CA SER A 456 -11.33 31.55 9.78
C SER A 456 -10.20 31.63 10.79
N ASN A 457 -9.18 30.74 10.63
CA ASN A 457 -8.02 30.67 11.51
C ASN A 457 -6.73 30.98 10.74
N LEU A 458 -5.62 31.09 11.49
CA LEU A 458 -4.29 31.35 10.93
C LEU A 458 -3.89 30.33 9.85
N THR A 459 -4.34 29.09 9.96
CA THR A 459 -4.05 28.05 8.96
C THR A 459 -4.76 28.35 7.63
N THR A 460 -6.03 28.80 7.67
CA THR A 460 -6.76 29.23 6.48
C THR A 460 -6.08 30.43 5.81
N LEU A 461 -5.66 31.43 6.60
CA LEU A 461 -4.94 32.58 6.10
C LEU A 461 -3.58 32.19 5.44
N LYS A 462 -2.79 31.34 6.10
CA LYS A 462 -1.53 30.82 5.50
C LYS A 462 -1.77 30.11 4.18
N LYS A 463 -2.83 29.27 4.11
CA LYS A 463 -3.21 28.57 2.88
C LYS A 463 -3.70 29.54 1.77
N ALA A 464 -4.43 30.57 2.13
CA ALA A 464 -4.85 31.62 1.19
C ALA A 464 -3.63 32.40 0.64
N LEU A 465 -2.73 32.86 1.51
CA LEU A 465 -1.51 33.58 1.14
C LEU A 465 -0.54 32.74 0.30
N SER A 466 -0.58 31.41 0.44
CA SER A 466 0.24 30.52 -0.40
C SER A 466 -0.02 30.68 -1.90
N GLY A 467 -1.17 31.26 -2.29
CA GLY A 467 -1.49 31.63 -3.67
C GLY A 467 -0.45 32.54 -4.31
N LEU A 468 0.19 33.42 -3.53
CA LEU A 468 1.28 34.29 -4.03
C LEU A 468 2.43 33.49 -4.64
N TYR A 469 2.71 32.31 -4.10
CA TYR A 469 3.70 31.38 -4.66
C TYR A 469 3.09 30.48 -5.75
N TYR A 470 1.94 29.86 -5.49
CA TYR A 470 1.43 28.84 -6.38
C TYR A 470 0.85 29.37 -7.70
N VAL A 471 0.42 30.62 -7.78
CA VAL A 471 -0.09 31.21 -9.04
C VAL A 471 1.05 31.32 -10.06
N PRO A 472 2.17 32.03 -9.80
CA PRO A 472 3.28 32.11 -10.75
C PRO A 472 3.95 30.75 -10.97
N ALA A 473 4.08 29.93 -9.92
CA ALA A 473 4.69 28.60 -10.04
C ALA A 473 3.90 27.71 -10.99
N ALA A 474 2.56 27.66 -10.88
CA ALA A 474 1.71 26.87 -11.77
C ALA A 474 1.82 27.36 -13.23
N PHE A 475 1.94 28.68 -13.45
CA PHE A 475 2.11 29.23 -14.78
C PHE A 475 3.45 28.81 -15.39
N ILE A 476 4.54 28.90 -14.64
CA ILE A 476 5.88 28.46 -15.09
C ILE A 476 5.89 26.98 -15.43
N GLU A 477 5.33 26.12 -14.55
CA GLU A 477 5.29 24.68 -14.80
C GLU A 477 4.41 24.33 -16.02
N LYS A 478 3.37 25.13 -16.30
CA LYS A 478 2.54 24.96 -17.52
C LYS A 478 3.32 25.26 -18.79
N ILE A 479 4.15 26.33 -18.79
CA ILE A 479 5.01 26.67 -19.94
C ILE A 479 6.00 25.53 -20.21
N LYS A 480 6.69 25.05 -19.16
CA LYS A 480 7.64 23.93 -19.29
C LYS A 480 6.94 22.65 -19.81
N LEU A 481 5.73 22.38 -19.33
CA LEU A 481 4.95 21.24 -19.82
C LEU A 481 4.64 21.36 -21.31
N HIS A 482 4.22 22.54 -21.75
CA HIS A 482 3.94 22.80 -23.16
C HIS A 482 5.16 22.67 -24.08
N GLN A 483 6.36 22.98 -23.57
CA GLN A 483 7.61 22.76 -24.32
C GLN A 483 7.87 21.26 -24.53
N LEU A 484 7.56 20.41 -23.53
CA LEU A 484 7.75 18.97 -23.61
C LEU A 484 6.66 18.22 -24.41
N GLU A 485 5.55 18.88 -24.73
CA GLU A 485 4.52 18.33 -25.63
C GLU A 485 5.02 18.23 -27.08
N LYS A 486 6.05 18.99 -27.46
CA LYS A 486 6.55 19.12 -28.84
C LYS A 486 7.78 18.25 -29.11
N VAL A 487 8.28 17.57 -28.10
CA VAL A 487 9.42 16.65 -28.16
C VAL A 487 8.91 15.20 -28.25
#